data_744ad7b2bfadb1f8916da9901c0c9e7f
#
_entry.id   744ad7b2bfadb1f8916da9901c0c9e7f
#
_cell.length_a   1.000
_cell.length_b   1.000
_cell.length_c   1.000
_cell.angle_alpha   90.00
_cell.angle_beta   90.00
_cell.angle_gamma   90.00
#
_symmetry.space_group_name_H-M   'P 1'
#
loop_
_entity.id
_entity.type
_entity.pdbx_description
1 polymer ?
#
loop_
_entity_poly.entity_id
_entity_poly.type
_entity_poly.pdbx_seq_one_letter_code
_entity_poly.pdbx_strand_id
1 'polypeptide(L)'
;MLTLQNENLTLCVDPFGAQMMELRSRQGTQFLWNGDEKYWRDRAPVLFPYVARLTEGCYTLCGERYSMDIHGFAKDSVFSIE
;
A
#
# COMPACT_ATOMS: atom_id res chain seq x y z
N MET A 1 -1.05 -6.22 -13.06
CA MET A 1 -0.30 -5.08 -12.48
C MET A 1 -0.32 -3.93 -13.46
N LEU A 2 -0.52 -2.71 -12.98
CA LEU A 2 -0.52 -1.51 -13.80
C LEU A 2 0.89 -0.94 -13.93
N THR A 3 1.30 -0.57 -15.16
CA THR A 3 2.58 0.09 -15.38
C THR A 3 2.34 1.47 -15.98
N LEU A 4 2.95 2.48 -15.35
CA LEU A 4 2.99 3.85 -15.83
C LEU A 4 4.44 4.22 -16.15
N GLN A 5 4.65 4.88 -17.26
CA GLN A 5 6.01 5.15 -17.72
C GLN A 5 6.09 6.49 -18.44
N ASN A 6 7.19 7.20 -18.20
CA ASN A 6 7.59 8.36 -18.99
C ASN A 6 9.06 8.23 -19.38
N GLU A 7 9.67 9.31 -19.85
CA GLU A 7 11.07 9.29 -20.31
C GLU A 7 12.07 8.98 -19.20
N ASN A 8 11.72 9.24 -17.95
CA ASN A 8 12.66 9.20 -16.83
C ASN A 8 12.37 8.06 -15.85
N LEU A 9 11.10 7.70 -15.67
CA LEU A 9 10.66 6.80 -14.62
C LEU A 9 9.69 5.74 -15.13
N THR A 10 9.73 4.58 -14.49
CA THR A 10 8.73 3.52 -14.62
C THR A 10 8.18 3.21 -13.24
N LEU A 11 6.84 3.23 -13.12
CA LEU A 11 6.12 2.91 -11.91
C LEU A 11 5.24 1.68 -12.16
N CYS A 12 5.33 0.67 -11.30
CA CYS A 12 4.42 -0.48 -11.32
C CYS A 12 3.57 -0.47 -10.05
N VAL A 13 2.26 -0.65 -10.21
CA VAL A 13 1.28 -0.63 -9.12
C VAL A 13 0.49 -1.93 -9.14
N ASP A 14 0.35 -2.57 -7.98
CA ASP A 14 -0.49 -3.73 -7.81
C ASP A 14 -1.92 -3.26 -7.51
N PRO A 15 -2.95 -3.74 -8.24
CA PRO A 15 -4.35 -3.44 -7.91
C PRO A 15 -4.73 -3.88 -6.49
N PHE A 16 -4.12 -4.92 -5.96
CA PHE A 16 -4.31 -5.30 -4.57
C PHE A 16 -3.58 -4.29 -3.67
N GLY A 17 -4.35 -3.54 -2.91
CA GLY A 17 -3.85 -2.49 -2.03
C GLY A 17 -3.43 -1.21 -2.75
N ALA A 18 -3.56 -1.12 -4.08
CA ALA A 18 -3.05 -0.01 -4.88
C ALA A 18 -1.60 0.31 -4.53
N GLN A 19 -0.82 -0.72 -4.22
CA GLN A 19 0.54 -0.59 -3.70
C GLN A 19 1.54 -0.37 -4.83
N MET A 20 2.40 0.62 -4.68
CA MET A 20 3.55 0.78 -5.57
C MET A 20 4.51 -0.38 -5.35
N MET A 21 4.80 -1.14 -6.40
CA MET A 21 5.67 -2.31 -6.35
C MET A 21 7.07 -2.03 -6.87
N GLU A 22 7.18 -1.15 -7.84
CA GLU A 22 8.45 -0.73 -8.40
C GLU A 22 8.40 0.75 -8.77
N LEU A 23 9.49 1.43 -8.52
CA LEU A 23 9.75 2.77 -9.04
C LEU A 23 11.22 2.81 -9.43
N ARG A 24 11.49 2.85 -10.73
CA ARG A 24 12.86 2.80 -11.21
C ARG A 24 13.15 3.88 -12.23
N SER A 25 14.41 4.28 -12.29
CA SER A 25 14.88 5.22 -13.28
C SER A 25 15.08 4.53 -14.64
N ARG A 26 15.28 5.35 -15.68
CA ARG A 26 15.61 4.87 -17.03
C ARG A 26 16.87 4.01 -17.05
N GLN A 27 17.83 4.31 -16.18
CA GLN A 27 19.08 3.56 -16.05
C GLN A 27 18.94 2.26 -15.24
N GLY A 28 17.76 2.00 -14.68
CA GLY A 28 17.50 0.79 -13.91
C GLY A 28 17.68 0.92 -12.40
N THR A 29 17.93 2.12 -11.88
CA THR A 29 18.01 2.35 -10.44
C THR A 29 16.63 2.17 -9.81
N GLN A 30 16.52 1.25 -8.85
CA GLN A 30 15.29 0.98 -8.10
C GLN A 30 15.24 1.88 -6.87
N PHE A 31 14.14 2.64 -6.70
CA PHE A 31 13.99 3.59 -5.60
C PHE A 31 13.16 3.05 -4.43
N LEU A 32 12.40 1.97 -4.65
CA LEU A 32 11.60 1.36 -3.60
C LEU A 32 12.28 0.11 -3.03
N TRP A 33 11.94 -0.19 -1.80
CA TRP A 33 12.29 -1.46 -1.17
C TRP A 33 11.80 -2.64 -2.03
N ASN A 34 12.58 -3.70 -2.15
CA ASN A 34 12.31 -4.80 -3.06
C ASN A 34 11.34 -5.87 -2.55
N GLY A 35 10.82 -5.71 -1.33
CA GLY A 35 9.90 -6.68 -0.76
C GLY A 35 10.54 -8.00 -0.32
N ASP A 36 11.83 -7.99 0.03
CA ASP A 36 12.54 -9.17 0.49
C ASP A 36 11.88 -9.71 1.76
N GLU A 37 11.23 -10.88 1.67
CA GLU A 37 10.46 -11.50 2.74
C GLU A 37 11.30 -11.82 3.99
N LYS A 38 12.61 -11.92 3.83
CA LYS A 38 13.53 -12.15 4.95
C LYS A 38 13.47 -11.00 5.97
N TYR A 39 13.14 -9.79 5.49
CA TYR A 39 13.10 -8.58 6.32
C TYR A 39 11.70 -8.00 6.42
N TRP A 40 11.08 -7.68 5.28
CA TRP A 40 9.74 -7.09 5.23
C TRP A 40 9.18 -7.20 3.81
N ARG A 41 8.11 -7.95 3.65
CA ARG A 41 7.55 -8.28 2.33
C ARG A 41 6.81 -7.13 1.65
N ASP A 42 6.27 -6.18 2.41
CA ASP A 42 5.56 -5.05 1.84
C ASP A 42 6.56 -4.04 1.28
N ARG A 43 6.11 -3.21 0.36
CA ARG A 43 6.99 -2.22 -0.29
C ARG A 43 6.54 -0.81 0.02
N ALA A 44 5.32 -0.44 -0.36
CA ALA A 44 4.74 0.89 -0.13
C ALA A 44 3.24 0.76 0.10
N PRO A 45 2.81 0.07 1.17
CA PRO A 45 1.39 -0.14 1.42
C PRO A 45 0.65 1.18 1.66
N VAL A 46 -0.58 1.26 1.17
CA VAL A 46 -1.45 2.43 1.38
C VAL A 46 -2.12 2.28 2.74
N LEU A 47 -1.85 3.20 3.63
CA LEU A 47 -2.38 3.20 4.99
C LEU A 47 -3.62 4.09 5.04
N PHE A 48 -4.80 3.47 5.06
CA PHE A 48 -6.08 4.16 5.07
C PHE A 48 -7.16 3.29 5.71
N PRO A 49 -8.06 3.84 6.53
CA PRO A 49 -8.25 5.26 6.81
C PRO A 49 -7.37 5.84 7.92
N TYR A 50 -6.46 5.05 8.50
CA TYR A 50 -5.57 5.59 9.53
C TYR A 50 -4.22 4.86 9.52
N VAL A 51 -3.27 5.37 10.29
CA VAL A 51 -1.92 4.83 10.42
C VAL A 51 -1.74 4.26 11.83
N ALA A 52 -1.11 3.09 11.95
CA ALA A 52 -0.83 2.38 13.20
C ALA A 52 -2.05 1.60 13.74
N ARG A 53 -2.01 1.22 15.01
CA ARG A 53 -3.07 0.46 15.68
C ARG A 53 -3.97 1.36 16.48
N LEU A 54 -5.26 1.05 16.47
CA LEU A 54 -6.20 1.65 17.43
C LEU A 54 -6.07 0.98 18.78
N THR A 55 -6.35 1.71 19.85
CA THR A 55 -6.43 1.16 21.20
C THR A 55 -7.47 0.03 21.21
N GLU A 56 -7.08 -1.15 21.69
CA GLU A 56 -7.92 -2.35 21.69
C GLU A 56 -8.41 -2.78 20.30
N GLY A 57 -7.82 -2.23 19.23
CA GLY A 57 -8.19 -2.59 17.87
C GLY A 57 -9.56 -2.13 17.41
N CYS A 58 -10.14 -1.10 18.04
CA CYS A 58 -11.49 -0.66 17.72
C CYS A 58 -11.70 0.84 17.92
N TYR A 59 -12.80 1.34 17.34
CA TYR A 59 -13.25 2.71 17.49
C TYR A 59 -14.77 2.74 17.69
N THR A 60 -15.30 3.84 18.18
CA THR A 60 -16.75 4.03 18.34
C THR A 60 -17.21 5.15 17.42
N LEU A 61 -18.40 4.96 16.82
CA LEU A 61 -19.05 5.96 15.97
C LEU A 61 -20.56 5.90 16.21
N CYS A 62 -21.15 7.03 16.57
CA CYS A 62 -22.59 7.12 16.84
C CYS A 62 -23.07 6.10 17.87
N GLY A 63 -22.28 5.85 18.89
CA GLY A 63 -22.60 4.92 19.98
C GLY A 63 -22.34 3.45 19.68
N GLU A 64 -21.90 3.10 18.47
CA GLU A 64 -21.57 1.74 18.09
C GLU A 64 -20.05 1.52 18.02
N ARG A 65 -19.64 0.28 18.31
CA ARG A 65 -18.25 -0.12 18.35
C ARG A 65 -17.90 -0.89 17.08
N TYR A 66 -16.80 -0.51 16.45
CA TYR A 66 -16.29 -1.15 15.23
C TYR A 66 -14.84 -1.56 15.43
N SER A 67 -14.48 -2.75 14.93
CA SER A 67 -13.09 -3.19 14.91
C SER A 67 -12.43 -2.77 13.59
N MET A 68 -11.12 -2.55 13.65
CA MET A 68 -10.32 -2.27 12.46
C MET A 68 -8.88 -2.70 12.69
N ASP A 69 -8.30 -3.38 11.71
CA ASP A 69 -6.93 -3.87 11.77
C ASP A 69 -5.92 -2.73 11.68
N ILE A 70 -4.68 -3.03 12.05
CA ILE A 70 -3.57 -2.09 11.94
C ILE A 70 -3.51 -1.49 10.53
N HIS A 71 -3.35 -0.17 10.44
CA HIS A 71 -3.27 0.60 9.19
C HIS A 71 -4.53 0.57 8.33
N GLY A 72 -5.66 0.09 8.86
CA GLY A 72 -6.93 0.08 8.15
C GLY A 72 -7.04 -1.02 7.11
N PHE A 73 -7.75 -0.75 6.02
CA PHE A 73 -8.17 -1.79 5.06
C PHE A 73 -7.75 -1.55 3.60
N ALA A 74 -7.27 -0.36 3.25
CA ALA A 74 -6.93 -0.08 1.85
C ALA A 74 -5.84 -1.02 1.33
N LYS A 75 -4.86 -1.34 2.16
CA LYS A 75 -3.75 -2.24 1.81
C LYS A 75 -4.21 -3.66 1.44
N ASP A 76 -5.39 -4.07 1.90
CA ASP A 76 -5.96 -5.39 1.68
C ASP A 76 -7.17 -5.36 0.74
N SER A 77 -7.43 -4.25 0.08
CA SER A 77 -8.55 -4.07 -0.84
C SER A 77 -8.09 -4.14 -2.29
N VAL A 78 -8.98 -4.61 -3.16
CA VAL A 78 -8.71 -4.62 -4.61
C VAL A 78 -9.25 -3.33 -5.22
N PHE A 79 -8.40 -2.62 -5.93
CA PHE A 79 -8.75 -1.37 -6.62
C PHE A 79 -8.95 -1.63 -8.11
N SER A 80 -9.96 -0.98 -8.68
CA SER A 80 -10.15 -0.98 -10.13
C SER A 80 -9.47 0.23 -10.76
N ILE A 81 -9.07 0.05 -12.01
CA ILE A 81 -8.42 1.11 -12.79
C ILE A 81 -9.47 1.69 -13.73
N GLU A 82 -9.62 3.01 -13.70
CA GLU A 82 -10.51 3.74 -14.61
C GLU A 82 -9.74 4.60 -15.60
#